data_d4c70b7ff2061c8638f34853d1c658fd
#
_entry.id   d4c70b7ff2061c8638f34853d1c658fd
#
_cell.length_a   1.000
_cell.length_b   1.000
_cell.length_c   1.000
_cell.angle_alpha   90.00
_cell.angle_beta   90.00
_cell.angle_gamma   90.00
#
_symmetry.space_group_name_H-M   'P 1'
#
loop_
_entity.id
_entity.type
_entity.pdbx_description
1 polymer ?
#
loop_
_entity_poly.entity_id
_entity_poly.type
_entity_poly.pdbx_seq_one_letter_code
_entity_poly.pdbx_strand_id
1 'polypeptide(L)'
;MIKKIFSGVQPTGNLHIGNYLGAIKNFVNFQNQKQSECIYCVVDLHAITVKQNPKDLKKNIRETTAAFLASGLDYKKSIIFQQSLSTSHSEGSWILGCIAKMGWLNRMTQFKEKAGKDKEKASVGLYIYPILMAADILLYDSTHVPVGEDQKQHLELSRDIAQKFNLDFKSPD
;
A
#
# COMPACT_ATOMS: atom_id res chain seq x y z
N MET A 1 -7.40 -15.51 -17.47
CA MET A 1 -7.79 -14.58 -16.38
C MET A 1 -6.82 -13.42 -16.40
N ILE A 2 -7.32 -12.18 -16.38
CA ILE A 2 -6.48 -10.97 -16.36
C ILE A 2 -5.84 -10.86 -14.98
N LYS A 3 -4.53 -10.57 -14.93
CA LYS A 3 -3.82 -10.30 -13.68
C LYS A 3 -4.03 -8.84 -13.31
N LYS A 4 -4.73 -8.56 -12.23
CA LYS A 4 -4.82 -7.22 -11.65
C LYS A 4 -3.71 -7.03 -10.62
N ILE A 5 -2.75 -6.20 -10.92
CA ILE A 5 -1.54 -6.00 -10.13
C ILE A 5 -1.62 -4.65 -9.44
N PHE A 6 -1.58 -4.65 -8.11
CA PHE A 6 -1.48 -3.43 -7.32
C PHE A 6 -0.14 -3.39 -6.59
N SER A 7 0.53 -2.25 -6.63
CA SER A 7 1.70 -1.99 -5.79
C SER A 7 1.89 -0.51 -5.53
N GLY A 8 2.63 -0.19 -4.47
CA GLY A 8 2.86 1.19 -4.07
C GLY A 8 4.27 1.44 -3.58
N VAL A 9 4.70 2.70 -3.70
CA VAL A 9 5.97 3.18 -3.16
C VAL A 9 5.70 4.39 -2.27
N GLN A 10 6.27 4.37 -1.07
CA GLN A 10 6.19 5.51 -0.14
C GLN A 10 7.12 6.63 -0.61
N PRO A 11 6.66 7.88 -0.65
CA PRO A 11 7.47 9.04 -1.01
C PRO A 11 8.29 9.56 0.20
N THR A 12 9.12 8.70 0.79
CA THR A 12 9.85 8.95 2.05
C THR A 12 11.34 9.22 1.84
N GLY A 13 11.69 10.18 1.00
CA GLY A 13 13.07 10.60 0.81
C GLY A 13 13.62 10.30 -0.58
N ASN A 14 14.94 10.46 -0.75
CA ASN A 14 15.58 10.29 -2.03
C ASN A 14 15.50 8.84 -2.51
N LEU A 15 14.91 8.65 -3.67
CA LEU A 15 14.94 7.37 -4.34
C LEU A 15 16.39 6.97 -4.65
N HIS A 16 16.73 5.75 -4.32
CA HIS A 16 18.04 5.18 -4.59
C HIS A 16 17.93 3.91 -5.43
N ILE A 17 19.07 3.41 -5.87
CA ILE A 17 19.13 2.22 -6.76
C ILE A 17 18.39 1.00 -6.18
N GLY A 18 18.32 0.86 -4.85
CA GLY A 18 17.56 -0.20 -4.19
C GLY A 18 16.05 -0.10 -4.41
N ASN A 19 15.48 1.11 -4.42
CA ASN A 19 14.06 1.30 -4.74
C ASN A 19 13.79 0.94 -6.21
N TYR A 20 14.70 1.31 -7.11
CA TYR A 20 14.59 0.96 -8.52
C TYR A 20 14.64 -0.56 -8.72
N LEU A 21 15.67 -1.23 -8.20
CA LEU A 21 15.86 -2.67 -8.39
C LEU A 21 14.82 -3.52 -7.65
N GLY A 22 14.44 -3.10 -6.44
CA GLY A 22 13.52 -3.84 -5.59
C GLY A 22 12.04 -3.70 -5.98
N ALA A 23 11.65 -2.57 -6.55
CA ALA A 23 10.25 -2.29 -6.87
C ALA A 23 10.03 -1.84 -8.31
N ILE A 24 10.56 -0.68 -8.71
CA ILE A 24 10.17 0.01 -9.96
C ILE A 24 10.50 -0.82 -11.20
N LYS A 25 11.65 -1.47 -11.24
CA LYS A 25 12.04 -2.38 -12.34
C LYS A 25 11.02 -3.50 -12.52
N ASN A 26 10.51 -4.06 -11.43
CA ASN A 26 9.48 -5.09 -11.48
C ASN A 26 8.15 -4.55 -11.99
N PHE A 27 7.79 -3.31 -11.64
CA PHE A 27 6.59 -2.65 -12.15
C PHE A 27 6.63 -2.52 -13.68
N VAL A 28 7.76 -2.10 -14.25
CA VAL A 28 7.96 -2.04 -15.71
C VAL A 28 7.85 -3.42 -16.34
N ASN A 29 8.38 -4.45 -15.69
CA ASN A 29 8.25 -5.82 -16.18
C ASN A 29 6.79 -6.30 -16.18
N PHE A 30 6.05 -6.02 -15.11
CA PHE A 30 4.64 -6.41 -15.00
C PHE A 30 3.76 -5.71 -16.03
N GLN A 31 3.94 -4.39 -16.25
CA GLN A 31 3.13 -3.66 -17.21
C GLN A 31 3.30 -4.17 -18.66
N ASN A 32 4.43 -4.80 -18.97
CA ASN A 32 4.74 -5.34 -20.28
C ASN A 32 4.32 -6.82 -20.46
N GLN A 33 3.78 -7.45 -19.41
CA GLN A 33 3.24 -8.82 -19.53
C GLN A 33 1.88 -8.79 -20.24
N LYS A 34 1.61 -9.84 -21.01
CA LYS A 34 0.29 -10.02 -21.62
C LYS A 34 -0.77 -10.27 -20.54
N GLN A 35 -1.95 -9.69 -20.72
CA GLN A 35 -3.09 -9.87 -19.81
C GLN A 35 -2.82 -9.38 -18.38
N SER A 36 -2.08 -8.29 -18.21
CA SER A 36 -1.89 -7.61 -16.94
C SER A 36 -2.53 -6.23 -16.97
N GLU A 37 -3.27 -5.89 -15.93
CA GLU A 37 -3.74 -4.55 -15.58
C GLU A 37 -2.95 -4.11 -14.35
N CYS A 38 -2.19 -3.03 -14.49
CA CYS A 38 -1.28 -2.57 -13.44
C CYS A 38 -1.74 -1.26 -12.85
N ILE A 39 -1.76 -1.19 -11.52
CA ILE A 39 -2.12 -0.02 -10.73
C ILE A 39 -0.95 0.26 -9.80
N TYR A 40 -0.29 1.41 -9.99
CA TYR A 40 0.85 1.83 -9.19
C TYR A 40 0.53 3.12 -8.43
N CYS A 41 0.70 3.07 -7.14
CA CYS A 41 0.31 4.12 -6.22
C CYS A 41 1.52 4.76 -5.54
N VAL A 42 1.58 6.08 -5.50
CA VAL A 42 2.43 6.81 -4.59
C VAL A 42 1.69 6.92 -3.26
N VAL A 43 2.09 6.09 -2.28
CA VAL A 43 1.34 5.87 -1.03
C VAL A 43 1.72 6.89 0.04
N ASP A 44 1.27 8.12 -0.16
CA ASP A 44 1.56 9.26 0.71
C ASP A 44 0.81 9.21 2.05
N LEU A 45 -0.34 8.56 2.14
CA LEU A 45 -1.01 8.32 3.41
C LEU A 45 -0.22 7.36 4.31
N HIS A 46 0.48 6.38 3.73
CA HIS A 46 1.41 5.55 4.50
C HIS A 46 2.63 6.35 4.96
N ALA A 47 3.11 7.30 4.17
CA ALA A 47 4.26 8.12 4.54
C ALA A 47 4.00 8.96 5.79
N ILE A 48 2.79 9.48 5.97
CA ILE A 48 2.44 10.33 7.13
C ILE A 48 2.21 9.56 8.44
N THR A 49 2.32 8.24 8.44
CA THR A 49 2.30 7.43 9.68
C THR A 49 3.48 7.77 10.59
N VAL A 50 4.55 8.31 10.01
CA VAL A 50 5.66 8.96 10.71
C VAL A 50 5.71 10.44 10.33
N LYS A 51 6.26 11.28 11.23
CA LYS A 51 6.30 12.73 11.02
C LYS A 51 7.04 13.08 9.72
N GLN A 52 6.39 13.81 8.84
CA GLN A 52 6.93 14.33 7.58
C GLN A 52 6.95 15.87 7.61
N ASN A 53 7.93 16.48 6.94
CA ASN A 53 7.85 17.88 6.58
C ASN A 53 6.89 18.02 5.37
N PRO A 54 5.84 18.87 5.43
CA PRO A 54 4.88 18.96 4.34
C PRO A 54 5.46 19.40 2.99
N LYS A 55 6.46 20.28 3.01
CA LYS A 55 7.13 20.74 1.77
C LYS A 55 7.94 19.61 1.14
N ASP A 56 8.67 18.87 1.96
CA ASP A 56 9.49 17.75 1.50
C ASP A 56 8.60 16.60 1.01
N LEU A 57 7.51 16.29 1.72
CA LEU A 57 6.56 15.28 1.28
C LEU A 57 5.97 15.61 -0.09
N LYS A 58 5.54 16.86 -0.30
CA LYS A 58 5.01 17.31 -1.60
C LYS A 58 6.06 17.21 -2.71
N LYS A 59 7.32 17.51 -2.43
CA LYS A 59 8.44 17.34 -3.36
C LYS A 59 8.67 15.86 -3.65
N ASN A 60 8.76 15.03 -2.62
CA ASN A 60 9.03 13.59 -2.75
C ASN A 60 7.94 12.85 -3.54
N ILE A 61 6.66 13.23 -3.39
CA ILE A 61 5.55 12.68 -4.19
C ILE A 61 5.81 12.91 -5.68
N ARG A 62 6.17 14.14 -6.05
CA ARG A 62 6.47 14.49 -7.45
C ARG A 62 7.70 13.75 -7.97
N GLU A 63 8.76 13.67 -7.18
CA GLU A 63 10.01 12.99 -7.54
C GLU A 63 9.79 11.47 -7.70
N THR A 64 9.00 10.86 -6.82
CA THR A 64 8.62 9.44 -6.94
C THR A 64 7.83 9.18 -8.22
N THR A 65 6.87 10.05 -8.54
CA THR A 65 6.09 9.94 -9.79
C THR A 65 6.98 10.13 -11.02
N ALA A 66 7.88 11.12 -10.98
CA ALA A 66 8.83 11.35 -12.06
C ALA A 66 9.77 10.16 -12.27
N ALA A 67 10.24 9.55 -11.17
CA ALA A 67 11.08 8.36 -11.23
C ALA A 67 10.34 7.14 -11.82
N PHE A 68 9.05 6.97 -11.53
CA PHE A 68 8.23 5.94 -12.16
C PHE A 68 8.25 6.10 -13.70
N LEU A 69 7.95 7.30 -14.19
CA LEU A 69 7.91 7.60 -15.61
C LEU A 69 9.30 7.48 -16.27
N ALA A 70 10.32 8.05 -15.63
CA ALA A 70 11.70 7.99 -16.12
C ALA A 70 12.25 6.55 -16.18
N SER A 71 11.75 5.67 -15.34
CA SER A 71 12.14 4.25 -15.33
C SER A 71 11.41 3.41 -16.37
N GLY A 72 10.49 3.99 -17.15
CA GLY A 72 9.78 3.30 -18.23
C GLY A 72 8.34 2.86 -17.90
N LEU A 73 7.78 3.33 -16.79
CA LEU A 73 6.33 3.17 -16.58
C LEU A 73 5.57 4.09 -17.54
N ASP A 74 4.67 3.49 -18.29
CA ASP A 74 3.83 4.15 -19.28
C ASP A 74 2.42 4.36 -18.73
N TYR A 75 2.04 5.61 -18.52
CA TYR A 75 0.71 5.98 -18.02
C TYR A 75 -0.44 5.63 -18.98
N LYS A 76 -0.15 5.24 -20.22
CA LYS A 76 -1.14 4.72 -21.17
C LYS A 76 -1.40 3.22 -20.98
N LYS A 77 -0.48 2.51 -20.33
CA LYS A 77 -0.57 1.07 -20.06
C LYS A 77 -0.91 0.76 -18.62
N SER A 78 -0.55 1.64 -17.69
CA SER A 78 -0.72 1.46 -16.25
C SER A 78 -1.41 2.67 -15.64
N ILE A 79 -2.22 2.44 -14.62
CA ILE A 79 -2.76 3.51 -13.78
C ILE A 79 -1.67 3.92 -12.79
N ILE A 80 -1.34 5.22 -12.77
CA ILE A 80 -0.38 5.79 -11.82
C ILE A 80 -1.07 6.94 -11.11
N PHE A 81 -1.12 6.90 -9.79
CA PHE A 81 -1.81 7.93 -9.00
C PHE A 81 -1.21 8.14 -7.62
N GLN A 82 -1.58 9.25 -6.98
CA GLN A 82 -1.27 9.57 -5.59
C GLN A 82 -2.43 9.10 -4.71
N GLN A 83 -2.15 8.35 -3.65
CA GLN A 83 -3.13 7.71 -2.77
C GLN A 83 -4.14 8.69 -2.18
N SER A 84 -3.68 9.82 -1.65
CA SER A 84 -4.55 10.81 -1.00
C SER A 84 -5.51 11.53 -1.96
N LEU A 85 -5.35 11.40 -3.28
CA LEU A 85 -6.29 11.96 -4.25
C LEU A 85 -7.55 11.10 -4.43
N SER A 86 -7.57 9.88 -3.89
CA SER A 86 -8.76 9.03 -3.81
C SER A 86 -9.17 8.85 -2.35
N THR A 87 -10.30 9.42 -1.96
CA THR A 87 -10.82 9.33 -0.58
C THR A 87 -11.18 7.91 -0.19
N SER A 88 -11.45 7.04 -1.17
CA SER A 88 -11.84 5.65 -0.96
C SER A 88 -10.83 4.84 -0.14
N HIS A 89 -9.55 5.16 -0.22
CA HIS A 89 -8.50 4.51 0.58
C HIS A 89 -8.70 4.73 2.09
N SER A 90 -8.91 5.99 2.49
CA SER A 90 -9.15 6.34 3.89
C SER A 90 -10.50 5.83 4.38
N GLU A 91 -11.53 5.94 3.55
CA GLU A 91 -12.88 5.46 3.84
C GLU A 91 -12.90 3.92 3.96
N GLY A 92 -12.30 3.21 3.01
CA GLY A 92 -12.13 1.77 3.04
C GLY A 92 -11.34 1.31 4.26
N SER A 93 -10.26 2.02 4.61
CA SER A 93 -9.48 1.75 5.81
C SER A 93 -10.32 1.88 7.08
N TRP A 94 -11.19 2.89 7.16
CA TRP A 94 -12.09 3.05 8.31
C TRP A 94 -13.09 1.89 8.39
N ILE A 95 -13.76 1.55 7.30
CA ILE A 95 -14.73 0.44 7.24
C ILE A 95 -14.08 -0.88 7.65
N LEU A 96 -12.92 -1.20 7.06
CA LEU A 96 -12.18 -2.42 7.39
C LEU A 96 -11.64 -2.41 8.82
N GLY A 97 -11.32 -1.22 9.35
CA GLY A 97 -10.91 -1.02 10.73
C GLY A 97 -11.98 -1.39 11.74
N CYS A 98 -13.25 -1.19 11.40
CA CYS A 98 -14.39 -1.60 12.24
C CYS A 98 -14.59 -3.13 12.27
N ILE A 99 -13.97 -3.86 11.35
CA ILE A 99 -14.06 -5.33 11.22
C ILE A 99 -12.81 -6.01 11.77
N ALA A 100 -11.64 -5.40 11.55
CA ALA A 100 -10.34 -5.94 11.97
C ALA A 100 -10.26 -6.07 13.50
N LYS A 101 -9.56 -7.10 13.97
CA LYS A 101 -9.42 -7.36 15.40
C LYS A 101 -8.10 -6.82 15.93
N MET A 102 -8.12 -6.18 17.10
CA MET A 102 -6.93 -5.71 17.81
C MET A 102 -5.86 -6.81 17.94
N GLY A 103 -6.27 -8.04 18.23
CA GLY A 103 -5.36 -9.19 18.35
C GLY A 103 -4.61 -9.52 17.07
N TRP A 104 -5.14 -9.18 15.89
CA TRP A 104 -4.46 -9.34 14.62
C TRP A 104 -3.35 -8.30 14.47
N LEU A 105 -3.64 -7.03 14.78
CA LEU A 105 -2.68 -5.94 14.72
C LEU A 105 -1.55 -6.10 15.75
N ASN A 106 -1.84 -6.60 16.94
CA ASN A 106 -0.85 -6.86 17.98
C ASN A 106 0.23 -7.87 17.57
N ARG A 107 -0.06 -8.72 16.58
CA ARG A 107 0.89 -9.70 16.04
C ARG A 107 1.83 -9.12 14.97
N MET A 108 1.50 -7.92 14.43
CA MET A 108 2.30 -7.28 13.38
C MET A 108 3.72 -6.93 13.87
N THR A 109 4.73 -7.51 13.24
CA THR A 109 6.14 -7.30 13.61
C THR A 109 6.63 -5.92 13.25
N GLN A 110 6.21 -5.40 12.10
CA GLN A 110 6.61 -4.07 11.59
C GLN A 110 6.27 -2.91 12.54
N PHE A 111 5.13 -2.99 13.25
CA PHE A 111 4.82 -2.01 14.30
C PHE A 111 5.84 -2.04 15.42
N LYS A 112 6.23 -3.24 15.87
CA LYS A 112 7.21 -3.42 16.95
C LYS A 112 8.58 -2.86 16.59
N GLU A 113 8.99 -3.04 15.34
CA GLU A 113 10.26 -2.55 14.82
C GLU A 113 10.27 -1.03 14.65
N LYS A 114 9.23 -0.46 14.02
CA LYS A 114 9.14 0.97 13.73
C LYS A 114 8.84 1.84 14.95
N ALA A 115 8.05 1.35 15.90
CA ALA A 115 7.75 2.06 17.14
C ALA A 115 8.96 2.12 18.09
N GLY A 116 9.93 1.23 17.93
CA GLY A 116 11.13 1.18 18.77
C GLY A 116 10.83 0.87 20.24
N LYS A 117 11.62 1.45 21.15
CA LYS A 117 11.47 1.23 22.59
C LYS A 117 10.29 1.99 23.22
N ASP A 118 9.86 3.09 22.61
CA ASP A 118 8.87 4.00 23.15
C ASP A 118 7.56 3.92 22.36
N LYS A 119 6.86 2.80 22.51
CA LYS A 119 5.62 2.51 21.79
C LYS A 119 4.50 3.50 22.09
N GLU A 120 4.51 4.12 23.26
CA GLU A 120 3.48 5.08 23.67
C GLU A 120 3.56 6.38 22.87
N LYS A 121 4.73 6.71 22.31
CA LYS A 121 4.91 7.88 21.42
C LYS A 121 4.62 7.58 19.95
N ALA A 122 4.40 6.32 19.59
CA ALA A 122 4.05 5.95 18.22
C ALA A 122 2.67 6.49 17.86
N SER A 123 2.50 6.94 16.62
CA SER A 123 1.18 7.38 16.15
C SER A 123 0.22 6.20 16.02
N VAL A 124 -1.08 6.46 16.24
CA VAL A 124 -2.12 5.46 15.95
C VAL A 124 -2.06 5.02 14.49
N GLY A 125 -1.76 5.94 13.57
CA GLY A 125 -1.56 5.61 12.15
C GLY A 125 -0.50 4.55 11.92
N LEU A 126 0.61 4.57 12.68
CA LEU A 126 1.65 3.54 12.59
C LEU A 126 1.17 2.17 13.12
N TYR A 127 0.18 2.14 14.00
CA TYR A 127 -0.42 0.90 14.49
C TYR A 127 -1.45 0.31 13.52
N ILE A 128 -2.25 1.17 12.86
CA ILE A 128 -3.37 0.75 12.01
C ILE A 128 -3.06 0.74 10.51
N TYR A 129 -1.88 1.20 10.06
CA TYR A 129 -1.56 1.24 8.62
C TYR A 129 -1.70 -0.11 7.89
N PRO A 130 -1.57 -1.30 8.54
CA PRO A 130 -1.83 -2.55 7.86
C PRO A 130 -3.28 -2.70 7.37
N ILE A 131 -4.23 -2.01 8.03
CA ILE A 131 -5.62 -1.96 7.58
C ILE A 131 -5.76 -1.05 6.35
N LEU A 132 -5.06 0.08 6.33
CA LEU A 132 -4.99 0.94 5.14
C LEU A 132 -4.39 0.18 3.95
N MET A 133 -3.34 -0.62 4.17
CA MET A 133 -2.78 -1.47 3.12
C MET A 133 -3.78 -2.53 2.64
N ALA A 134 -4.58 -3.11 3.53
CA ALA A 134 -5.66 -4.01 3.14
C ALA A 134 -6.71 -3.29 2.27
N ALA A 135 -7.09 -2.07 2.63
CA ALA A 135 -7.99 -1.24 1.82
C ALA A 135 -7.41 -0.96 0.44
N ASP A 136 -6.13 -0.57 0.36
CA ASP A 136 -5.43 -0.32 -0.90
C ASP A 136 -5.51 -1.52 -1.87
N ILE A 137 -5.41 -2.73 -1.33
CA ILE A 137 -5.43 -3.97 -2.11
C ILE A 137 -6.84 -4.36 -2.53
N LEU A 138 -7.79 -4.32 -1.58
CA LEU A 138 -9.13 -4.85 -1.76
C LEU A 138 -10.01 -3.94 -2.62
N LEU A 139 -9.80 -2.63 -2.58
CA LEU A 139 -10.53 -1.65 -3.40
C LEU A 139 -10.44 -1.92 -4.90
N TYR A 140 -9.33 -2.49 -5.37
CA TYR A 140 -9.08 -2.73 -6.79
C TYR A 140 -9.27 -4.18 -7.20
N ASP A 141 -9.78 -5.03 -6.31
CA ASP A 141 -9.94 -6.47 -6.59
C ASP A 141 -8.63 -7.07 -7.12
N SER A 142 -7.52 -6.76 -6.44
CA SER A 142 -6.18 -7.10 -6.89
C SER A 142 -5.91 -8.59 -6.74
N THR A 143 -5.47 -9.23 -7.83
CA THR A 143 -5.11 -10.66 -7.82
C THR A 143 -3.64 -10.90 -7.49
N HIS A 144 -2.79 -9.89 -7.68
CA HIS A 144 -1.34 -9.95 -7.45
C HIS A 144 -0.85 -8.67 -6.78
N VAL A 145 -0.12 -8.84 -5.69
CA VAL A 145 0.49 -7.73 -4.94
C VAL A 145 1.97 -8.06 -4.73
N PRO A 146 2.86 -7.57 -5.60
CA PRO A 146 4.29 -7.78 -5.44
C PRO A 146 4.81 -6.99 -4.25
N VAL A 147 5.33 -7.70 -3.26
CA VAL A 147 5.87 -7.11 -2.02
C VAL A 147 7.16 -7.80 -1.62
N GLY A 148 7.97 -7.15 -0.80
CA GLY A 148 9.11 -7.78 -0.12
C GLY A 148 8.67 -8.80 0.93
N GLU A 149 9.60 -9.64 1.34
CA GLU A 149 9.38 -10.68 2.37
C GLU A 149 8.81 -10.10 3.68
N ASP A 150 9.28 -8.93 4.06
CA ASP A 150 8.86 -8.19 5.26
C ASP A 150 7.38 -7.76 5.25
N GLN A 151 6.75 -7.75 4.08
CA GLN A 151 5.35 -7.36 3.90
C GLN A 151 4.38 -8.56 3.80
N LYS A 152 4.87 -9.80 3.83
CA LYS A 152 4.02 -11.00 3.71
C LYS A 152 2.94 -11.06 4.79
N GLN A 153 3.29 -10.70 6.02
CA GLN A 153 2.36 -10.69 7.16
C GLN A 153 1.18 -9.72 6.94
N HIS A 154 1.40 -8.61 6.23
CA HIS A 154 0.33 -7.67 5.88
C HIS A 154 -0.62 -8.25 4.83
N LEU A 155 -0.11 -9.06 3.89
CA LEU A 155 -0.96 -9.75 2.92
C LEU A 155 -1.82 -10.84 3.59
N GLU A 156 -1.29 -11.54 4.59
CA GLU A 156 -2.06 -12.49 5.40
C GLU A 156 -3.17 -11.76 6.14
N LEU A 157 -2.87 -10.64 6.78
CA LEU A 157 -3.87 -9.80 7.44
C LEU A 157 -4.95 -9.33 6.46
N SER A 158 -4.57 -8.92 5.25
CA SER A 158 -5.53 -8.50 4.22
C SER A 158 -6.49 -9.63 3.85
N ARG A 159 -6.01 -10.87 3.78
CA ARG A 159 -6.86 -12.06 3.55
C ARG A 159 -7.81 -12.32 4.74
N ASP A 160 -7.30 -12.24 5.96
CA ASP A 160 -8.12 -12.42 7.17
C ASP A 160 -9.25 -11.39 7.23
N ILE A 161 -8.95 -10.13 6.90
CA ILE A 161 -9.93 -9.04 6.85
C ILE A 161 -10.96 -9.32 5.74
N ALA A 162 -10.54 -9.70 4.54
CA ALA A 162 -11.43 -10.00 3.42
C ALA A 162 -12.37 -11.19 3.74
N GLN A 163 -11.82 -12.24 4.34
CA GLN A 163 -12.62 -13.39 4.78
C GLN A 163 -13.66 -12.99 5.83
N LYS A 164 -13.25 -12.21 6.81
CA LYS A 164 -14.16 -11.72 7.87
C LYS A 164 -15.26 -10.83 7.29
N PHE A 165 -14.89 -9.92 6.37
CA PHE A 165 -15.86 -9.08 5.67
C PHE A 165 -16.91 -9.93 4.95
N ASN A 166 -16.47 -10.91 4.17
CA ASN A 166 -17.37 -11.80 3.43
C ASN A 166 -18.26 -12.67 4.34
N LEU A 167 -17.77 -13.01 5.54
CA LEU A 167 -18.58 -13.76 6.51
C LEU A 167 -19.64 -12.89 7.17
N ASP A 168 -19.30 -11.64 7.49
CA ASP A 168 -20.20 -10.71 8.20
C ASP A 168 -21.26 -10.11 7.27
N PHE A 169 -20.92 -9.92 6.00
CA PHE A 169 -21.77 -9.22 5.02
C PHE A 169 -22.14 -10.12 3.83
N LYS A 170 -22.35 -11.42 4.10
CA LYS A 170 -22.97 -12.28 3.07
C LYS A 170 -24.32 -11.70 2.69
N SER A 171 -24.51 -11.44 1.38
CA SER A 171 -25.86 -11.21 0.88
C SER A 171 -26.72 -12.39 1.29
N PRO A 172 -27.92 -12.18 1.88
CA PRO A 172 -28.89 -13.26 1.95
C PRO A 172 -29.15 -13.72 0.51
N ASP A 173 -29.06 -15.03 0.30
CA ASP A 173 -29.43 -15.69 -0.97
C ASP A 173 -30.85 -15.34 -1.37
#